data_db207bacee0a8297cf299ebe2edde48a
#
_entry.id   db207bacee0a8297cf299ebe2edde48a
#
_cell.length_a   1.000
_cell.length_b   1.000
_cell.length_c   1.000
_cell.angle_alpha   90.00
_cell.angle_beta   90.00
_cell.angle_gamma   90.00
#
_symmetry.space_group_name_H-M   'P 1'
#
loop_
_entity.id
_entity.type
_entity.pdbx_description
1 polymer ?
#
loop_
_entity_poly.entity_id
_entity_poly.type
_entity_poly.pdbx_seq_one_letter_code
_entity_poly.pdbx_strand_id
1 'polypeptide(L)'
;MSNPEIEKTSEETPEQIEFYEEEAHFNEEEAYFNEEEQLPDETPSGLSFNVSSSIETPPNDLFDWLIKDKNTCKAFFFTFDIEEPSLGKLIFRIPTSILPLTVSVVNGFYKSPYLIECVILFQETNPYKTNPDYYKFTNPFYDETFPGSVLLKSRFQNFFKPDYKPSTQYRCQNYVLSPQVHTDREELGRLVDVLVKEGFPYKKAENALRFCSNNIEQARDYLITGLLEQRSFPLPSKYADCPLFYLILEICEAFFMMCDCCCVCGKSLGVYHLKPACCNDKVCQYSFLNLGVGSNIVGEIKRDPLATDLIIALAGSAFTAPSSPPVFEPSPESQEIHVDMSFFDTLPSMKNICMNCQNDSDLIQYIGKNKYEILRFFILANKAQLITLPPSCRTSINATPYQFLITSVSPESELVFRSKRDKCGVMWLWHGSDASRWYRILHTGLKNMYKSEYQTHGGVGIFMSNSFYYSSCYCVNTKNIYKKSKLPKDFYVISLVENAKVSQLNFYINNEYTQQDESASITRVLFLIDSSKRNNNVDFDVVINPPT
;
A
#
# COMPACT_ATOMS: atom_id res chain seq x y z
N MET A 1 -33.85 41.80 49.90
CA MET A 1 -32.87 42.84 50.20
C MET A 1 -31.49 42.29 49.85
N SER A 2 -30.80 43.04 49.00
CA SER A 2 -29.38 42.99 48.59
C SER A 2 -28.86 41.76 47.80
N ASN A 3 -28.79 41.97 46.50
CA ASN A 3 -27.86 41.32 45.57
C ASN A 3 -26.41 41.64 45.95
N PRO A 4 -25.47 40.77 45.70
CA PRO A 4 -24.10 41.17 45.44
C PRO A 4 -23.76 41.08 43.94
N GLU A 5 -22.99 42.07 43.54
CA GLU A 5 -22.47 42.37 42.22
C GLU A 5 -21.62 41.27 41.62
N ILE A 6 -21.78 41.08 40.31
CA ILE A 6 -20.94 40.22 39.46
C ILE A 6 -19.74 41.06 39.04
N GLU A 7 -18.56 40.73 39.53
CA GLU A 7 -17.29 41.18 38.98
C GLU A 7 -17.06 40.55 37.59
N LYS A 8 -16.91 41.41 36.61
CA LYS A 8 -16.43 41.07 35.26
C LYS A 8 -14.93 40.79 35.34
N THR A 9 -14.55 39.54 35.16
CA THR A 9 -13.18 39.18 34.84
C THR A 9 -13.01 39.09 33.33
N SER A 10 -11.93 39.68 32.89
CA SER A 10 -11.45 39.93 31.53
C SER A 10 -11.42 38.66 30.65
N GLU A 11 -11.90 38.87 29.42
CA GLU A 11 -11.74 37.98 28.28
C GLU A 11 -10.25 37.72 27.99
N GLU A 12 -9.77 36.54 28.27
CA GLU A 12 -8.53 36.01 27.65
C GLU A 12 -8.90 35.43 26.27
N THR A 13 -8.37 36.06 25.24
CA THR A 13 -8.42 35.61 23.86
C THR A 13 -7.69 34.28 23.74
N PRO A 14 -8.23 33.27 22.99
CA PRO A 14 -7.51 32.06 22.72
C PRO A 14 -6.31 32.35 21.81
N GLU A 15 -5.12 31.99 22.24
CA GLU A 15 -3.93 31.96 21.41
C GLU A 15 -4.20 31.09 20.17
N GLN A 16 -4.09 31.73 19.02
CA GLN A 16 -4.09 31.07 17.72
C GLN A 16 -2.86 30.18 17.65
N ILE A 17 -3.09 28.86 17.68
CA ILE A 17 -2.09 27.88 17.29
C ILE A 17 -1.95 28.00 15.77
N GLU A 18 -0.90 28.69 15.33
CA GLU A 18 -0.49 28.68 13.93
C GLU A 18 -0.11 27.25 13.52
N PHE A 19 -1.02 26.62 12.80
CA PHE A 19 -0.68 25.46 11.99
C PHE A 19 0.07 25.96 10.77
N TYR A 20 1.34 25.60 10.66
CA TYR A 20 2.07 25.74 9.42
C TYR A 20 1.40 24.89 8.35
N GLU A 21 0.56 25.53 7.55
CA GLU A 21 0.18 25.08 6.22
C GLU A 21 1.40 25.29 5.33
N GLU A 22 2.26 24.28 5.19
CA GLU A 22 3.16 24.23 4.05
C GLU A 22 2.30 23.86 2.83
N GLU A 23 1.73 24.86 2.20
CA GLU A 23 1.35 24.81 0.81
C GLU A 23 2.62 24.59 0.00
N ALA A 24 2.76 23.39 -0.55
CA ALA A 24 3.80 23.09 -1.53
C ALA A 24 3.45 23.84 -2.82
N HIS A 25 3.89 25.09 -2.91
CA HIS A 25 4.02 25.79 -4.18
C HIS A 25 5.13 25.10 -4.98
N PHE A 26 4.71 24.35 -5.99
CA PHE A 26 5.61 23.96 -7.08
C PHE A 26 5.92 25.20 -7.90
N ASN A 27 7.03 25.84 -7.59
CA ASN A 27 7.66 26.78 -8.51
C ASN A 27 8.39 25.97 -9.57
N GLU A 28 7.93 26.08 -10.81
CA GLU A 28 8.69 25.72 -12.00
C GLU A 28 9.85 26.75 -12.12
N GLU A 29 10.99 26.46 -11.54
CA GLU A 29 12.24 27.09 -11.92
C GLU A 29 13.08 26.05 -12.68
N GLU A 30 13.27 26.34 -13.97
CA GLU A 30 14.26 25.71 -14.83
C GLU A 30 15.65 25.89 -14.21
N ALA A 31 16.18 24.83 -13.60
CA ALA A 31 17.59 24.81 -13.19
C ALA A 31 18.42 24.20 -14.33
N TYR A 32 19.12 25.06 -15.06
CA TYR A 32 20.28 24.72 -15.87
C TYR A 32 21.32 24.08 -14.96
N PHE A 33 21.59 22.80 -15.12
CA PHE A 33 22.80 22.17 -14.60
C PHE A 33 23.89 22.17 -15.66
N ASN A 34 24.78 23.13 -15.56
CA ASN A 34 26.17 23.00 -15.94
C ASN A 34 26.95 23.02 -14.65
N GLU A 35 27.68 21.94 -14.38
CA GLU A 35 29.04 21.96 -13.87
C GLU A 35 29.48 20.54 -13.51
N GLU A 36 30.51 20.08 -14.17
CA GLU A 36 31.28 18.89 -13.84
C GLU A 36 31.96 19.09 -12.49
N GLU A 37 31.50 18.49 -11.42
CA GLU A 37 32.29 18.28 -10.20
C GLU A 37 32.71 16.81 -10.12
N GLN A 38 34.02 16.60 -10.23
CA GLN A 38 34.71 15.35 -9.96
C GLN A 38 34.50 14.92 -8.51
N LEU A 39 33.76 13.81 -8.30
CA LEU A 39 33.70 13.12 -7.02
C LEU A 39 34.94 12.24 -6.83
N PRO A 40 35.50 12.18 -5.62
CA PRO A 40 36.66 11.33 -5.35
C PRO A 40 36.27 9.86 -5.33
N ASP A 41 37.04 9.05 -6.03
CA ASP A 41 37.06 7.59 -6.00
C ASP A 41 37.44 7.08 -4.61
N GLU A 42 36.45 6.58 -3.84
CA GLU A 42 36.72 5.60 -2.79
C GLU A 42 35.69 4.47 -2.87
N THR A 43 36.04 3.45 -3.67
CA THR A 43 35.36 2.15 -3.64
C THR A 43 35.92 1.28 -2.52
N PRO A 44 35.07 0.65 -1.66
CA PRO A 44 35.52 -0.40 -0.76
C PRO A 44 35.95 -1.63 -1.58
N SER A 45 37.19 -2.00 -1.44
CA SER A 45 37.81 -3.18 -2.00
C SER A 45 37.11 -4.47 -1.53
N GLY A 46 36.56 -5.23 -2.48
CA GLY A 46 36.18 -6.60 -2.21
C GLY A 46 35.07 -7.14 -3.11
N LEU A 47 35.33 -7.22 -4.38
CA LEU A 47 34.92 -8.22 -5.38
C LEU A 47 35.22 -7.60 -6.77
N SER A 48 36.47 -7.63 -7.14
CA SER A 48 36.85 -7.34 -8.49
C SER A 48 36.37 -8.45 -9.41
N PHE A 49 35.22 -8.25 -10.04
CA PHE A 49 34.96 -8.93 -11.29
C PHE A 49 35.84 -8.26 -12.34
N ASN A 50 36.97 -8.91 -12.63
CA ASN A 50 37.74 -8.59 -13.79
C ASN A 50 36.90 -8.87 -15.06
N VAL A 51 36.16 -7.88 -15.51
CA VAL A 51 35.62 -7.83 -16.86
C VAL A 51 36.70 -7.22 -17.75
N SER A 52 37.83 -7.90 -17.87
CA SER A 52 38.76 -7.75 -18.97
C SER A 52 38.63 -8.97 -19.89
N SER A 53 37.45 -9.18 -20.43
CA SER A 53 37.25 -9.90 -21.67
C SER A 53 36.81 -8.86 -22.69
N SER A 54 37.57 -8.76 -23.79
CA SER A 54 37.21 -8.04 -24.98
C SER A 54 35.71 -8.05 -25.19
N ILE A 55 35.07 -6.87 -25.14
CA ILE A 55 33.67 -6.72 -25.52
C ILE A 55 33.62 -7.04 -27.00
N GLU A 56 33.39 -8.32 -27.34
CA GLU A 56 33.09 -8.71 -28.70
C GLU A 56 31.82 -7.96 -29.10
N THR A 57 31.90 -7.23 -30.21
CA THR A 57 30.72 -6.57 -30.79
C THR A 57 29.67 -7.63 -31.03
N PRO A 58 28.45 -7.48 -30.54
CA PRO A 58 27.41 -8.47 -30.77
C PRO A 58 27.22 -8.67 -32.27
N PRO A 59 26.86 -9.88 -32.70
CA PRO A 59 26.61 -10.16 -34.11
C PRO A 59 25.57 -9.17 -34.66
N ASN A 60 25.77 -8.68 -35.88
CA ASN A 60 24.85 -7.73 -36.50
C ASN A 60 23.38 -8.17 -36.46
N ASP A 61 23.11 -9.46 -36.52
CA ASP A 61 21.80 -10.05 -36.45
C ASP A 61 21.05 -9.76 -35.13
N LEU A 62 21.76 -9.75 -33.98
CA LEU A 62 21.15 -9.47 -32.68
C LEU A 62 20.64 -8.02 -32.61
N PHE A 63 21.43 -7.08 -33.08
CA PHE A 63 21.09 -5.66 -33.06
C PHE A 63 19.85 -5.39 -33.94
N ASP A 64 19.83 -5.92 -35.15
CA ASP A 64 18.71 -5.81 -36.08
C ASP A 64 17.41 -6.38 -35.50
N TRP A 65 17.51 -7.52 -34.83
CA TRP A 65 16.37 -8.14 -34.12
C TRP A 65 15.81 -7.21 -33.04
N LEU A 66 16.65 -6.67 -32.17
CA LEU A 66 16.23 -5.81 -31.09
C LEU A 66 15.62 -4.50 -31.59
N ILE A 67 16.15 -3.92 -32.67
CA ILE A 67 15.60 -2.72 -33.33
C ILE A 67 14.23 -3.00 -33.91
N LYS A 68 14.08 -4.12 -34.63
CA LYS A 68 12.78 -4.52 -35.19
C LYS A 68 11.72 -4.66 -34.13
N ASP A 69 12.04 -5.38 -33.06
CA ASP A 69 11.13 -5.61 -31.94
C ASP A 69 10.76 -4.31 -31.23
N LYS A 70 11.76 -3.45 -30.96
CA LYS A 70 11.54 -2.12 -30.40
C LYS A 70 10.54 -1.30 -31.23
N ASN A 71 10.73 -1.25 -32.56
CA ASN A 71 9.86 -0.48 -33.44
C ASN A 71 8.44 -1.04 -33.45
N THR A 72 8.29 -2.36 -33.41
CA THR A 72 6.98 -3.01 -33.29
C THR A 72 6.34 -2.69 -31.93
N CYS A 73 7.10 -2.76 -30.85
CA CYS A 73 6.59 -2.46 -29.52
C CYS A 73 6.18 -1.00 -29.35
N LYS A 74 6.92 -0.04 -29.91
CA LYS A 74 6.53 1.38 -29.86
C LYS A 74 5.16 1.66 -30.46
N ALA A 75 4.72 0.86 -31.40
CA ALA A 75 3.39 0.98 -31.98
C ALA A 75 2.26 0.60 -31.00
N PHE A 76 2.53 -0.31 -30.05
CA PHE A 76 1.55 -0.79 -29.07
C PHE A 76 1.71 -0.11 -27.70
N PHE A 77 2.94 0.12 -27.27
CA PHE A 77 3.26 0.70 -25.95
C PHE A 77 3.67 2.18 -26.10
N PHE A 78 2.73 3.00 -26.55
CA PHE A 78 2.96 4.40 -26.88
C PHE A 78 3.57 5.22 -25.72
N THR A 79 3.19 4.93 -24.48
CA THR A 79 3.65 5.64 -23.29
C THR A 79 4.94 5.09 -22.69
N PHE A 80 5.48 4.00 -23.26
CA PHE A 80 6.69 3.37 -22.73
C PHE A 80 7.93 3.98 -23.36
N ASP A 81 8.91 4.25 -22.52
CA ASP A 81 10.22 4.68 -22.98
C ASP A 81 11.08 3.43 -23.26
N ILE A 82 11.35 3.18 -24.55
CA ILE A 82 12.20 2.06 -25.00
C ILE A 82 13.40 2.68 -25.70
N GLU A 83 14.57 2.58 -25.06
CA GLU A 83 15.82 3.13 -25.58
C GLU A 83 16.29 2.40 -26.85
N GLU A 84 17.19 3.04 -27.62
CA GLU A 84 17.86 2.34 -28.72
C GLU A 84 18.69 1.18 -28.18
N PRO A 85 18.53 -0.05 -28.68
CA PRO A 85 19.38 -1.16 -28.29
C PRO A 85 20.85 -0.88 -28.62
N SER A 86 21.75 -1.21 -27.71
CA SER A 86 23.19 -1.05 -27.92
C SER A 86 23.93 -2.25 -27.36
N LEU A 87 24.87 -2.81 -28.15
CA LEU A 87 25.73 -3.92 -27.72
C LEU A 87 24.96 -5.09 -27.05
N GLY A 88 23.78 -5.45 -27.59
CA GLY A 88 22.92 -6.48 -27.01
C GLY A 88 22.14 -6.04 -25.76
N LYS A 89 22.30 -4.80 -25.33
CA LYS A 89 21.59 -4.22 -24.18
C LYS A 89 20.27 -3.62 -24.62
N LEU A 90 19.21 -3.97 -23.91
CA LEU A 90 17.86 -3.44 -24.05
C LEU A 90 17.47 -2.73 -22.74
N ILE A 91 17.04 -1.48 -22.85
CA ILE A 91 16.54 -0.70 -21.72
C ILE A 91 15.14 -0.20 -22.06
N PHE A 92 14.21 -0.38 -21.14
CA PHE A 92 12.89 0.23 -21.24
C PHE A 92 12.32 0.59 -19.89
N ARG A 93 11.49 1.63 -19.86
CA ARG A 93 10.78 2.11 -18.67
C ARG A 93 9.29 2.00 -18.86
N ILE A 94 8.64 1.43 -17.86
CA ILE A 94 7.19 1.26 -17.82
C ILE A 94 6.61 2.42 -17.00
N PRO A 95 5.66 3.19 -17.54
CA PRO A 95 5.10 4.33 -16.83
C PRO A 95 4.19 3.90 -15.67
N THR A 96 4.16 4.69 -14.61
CA THR A 96 3.28 4.44 -13.44
C THR A 96 1.80 4.50 -13.80
N SER A 97 1.44 5.21 -14.86
CA SER A 97 0.07 5.39 -15.34
C SER A 97 -0.63 4.11 -15.81
N ILE A 98 0.10 2.99 -16.00
CA ILE A 98 -0.53 1.71 -16.30
C ILE A 98 -1.33 1.16 -15.11
N LEU A 99 -0.98 1.55 -13.89
CA LEU A 99 -1.65 1.07 -12.68
C LEU A 99 -2.87 1.94 -12.33
N PRO A 100 -3.94 1.34 -11.80
CA PRO A 100 -5.00 2.11 -11.16
C PRO A 100 -4.43 3.07 -10.12
N LEU A 101 -4.94 4.30 -10.08
CA LEU A 101 -4.42 5.35 -9.18
C LEU A 101 -4.38 4.91 -7.72
N THR A 102 -5.42 4.21 -7.25
CA THR A 102 -5.49 3.68 -5.89
C THR A 102 -4.34 2.71 -5.58
N VAL A 103 -4.03 1.80 -6.51
CA VAL A 103 -2.92 0.85 -6.39
C VAL A 103 -1.58 1.60 -6.38
N SER A 104 -1.41 2.55 -7.29
CA SER A 104 -0.20 3.38 -7.38
C SER A 104 0.04 4.17 -6.10
N VAL A 105 -1.00 4.81 -5.55
CA VAL A 105 -0.92 5.60 -4.30
C VAL A 105 -0.62 4.71 -3.10
N VAL A 106 -1.40 3.64 -2.90
CA VAL A 106 -1.26 2.76 -1.74
C VAL A 106 0.09 2.04 -1.70
N ASN A 107 0.69 1.77 -2.86
CA ASN A 107 2.01 1.17 -2.96
C ASN A 107 3.16 2.19 -3.14
N GLY A 108 2.89 3.49 -3.10
CA GLY A 108 3.93 4.52 -3.20
C GLY A 108 4.51 4.74 -4.60
N PHE A 109 4.04 4.03 -5.62
CA PHE A 109 4.55 4.16 -6.99
C PHE A 109 4.32 5.55 -7.61
N TYR A 110 3.29 6.27 -7.15
CA TYR A 110 3.02 7.64 -7.60
C TYR A 110 4.17 8.63 -7.33
N LYS A 111 5.11 8.28 -6.44
CA LYS A 111 6.30 9.07 -6.11
C LYS A 111 7.44 8.86 -7.12
N SER A 112 7.29 7.92 -8.03
CA SER A 112 8.30 7.56 -9.02
C SER A 112 7.93 8.12 -10.41
N PRO A 113 8.89 8.60 -11.20
CA PRO A 113 8.64 9.07 -12.57
C PRO A 113 8.20 7.94 -13.50
N TYR A 114 8.60 6.71 -13.21
CA TYR A 114 8.16 5.50 -13.89
C TYR A 114 7.97 4.35 -12.89
N LEU A 115 7.15 3.36 -13.26
CA LEU A 115 6.86 2.21 -12.42
C LEU A 115 8.10 1.33 -12.23
N ILE A 116 8.82 1.07 -13.32
CA ILE A 116 10.00 0.21 -13.34
C ILE A 116 10.91 0.55 -14.52
N GLU A 117 12.19 0.46 -14.30
CA GLU A 117 13.20 0.38 -15.35
C GLU A 117 13.67 -1.07 -15.46
N CYS A 118 13.70 -1.56 -16.69
CA CYS A 118 14.18 -2.89 -17.05
C CYS A 118 15.46 -2.75 -17.87
N VAL A 119 16.53 -3.37 -17.41
CA VAL A 119 17.79 -3.48 -18.14
C VAL A 119 18.04 -4.96 -18.41
N ILE A 120 18.19 -5.33 -19.67
CA ILE A 120 18.41 -6.71 -20.09
C ILE A 120 19.61 -6.76 -21.03
N LEU A 121 20.51 -7.70 -20.84
CA LEU A 121 21.69 -7.92 -21.67
C LEU A 121 21.61 -9.30 -22.31
N PHE A 122 21.65 -9.33 -23.64
CA PHE A 122 21.70 -10.54 -24.45
C PHE A 122 23.06 -10.63 -25.15
N GLN A 123 23.65 -11.82 -25.20
CA GLN A 123 24.88 -12.08 -25.95
C GLN A 123 24.66 -12.97 -27.19
N GLU A 124 23.56 -13.72 -27.20
CA GLU A 124 23.27 -14.66 -28.28
C GLU A 124 22.50 -14.00 -29.43
N THR A 125 22.68 -14.53 -30.64
CA THR A 125 22.02 -14.06 -31.87
C THR A 125 20.49 -14.22 -31.85
N ASN A 126 19.95 -15.05 -30.95
CA ASN A 126 18.52 -15.21 -30.73
C ASN A 126 18.15 -14.86 -29.30
N PRO A 127 17.90 -13.57 -29.01
CA PRO A 127 17.87 -13.04 -27.63
C PRO A 127 16.74 -13.59 -26.75
N TYR A 128 15.73 -14.24 -27.33
CA TYR A 128 14.55 -14.68 -26.55
C TYR A 128 14.43 -16.20 -26.40
N LYS A 129 15.40 -16.96 -26.89
CA LYS A 129 15.40 -18.45 -26.76
C LYS A 129 16.15 -18.96 -25.54
N THR A 130 17.03 -18.16 -24.99
CA THR A 130 17.83 -18.49 -23.82
C THR A 130 17.65 -17.42 -22.75
N ASN A 131 17.97 -17.74 -21.50
CA ASN A 131 18.00 -16.73 -20.46
C ASN A 131 19.00 -15.63 -20.82
N PRO A 132 18.68 -14.35 -20.56
CA PRO A 132 19.65 -13.28 -20.74
C PRO A 132 20.82 -13.44 -19.75
N ASP A 133 22.02 -13.00 -20.15
CA ASP A 133 23.21 -13.06 -19.31
C ASP A 133 23.09 -12.19 -18.08
N TYR A 134 22.39 -11.09 -18.23
CA TYR A 134 22.12 -10.16 -17.14
C TYR A 134 20.76 -9.51 -17.30
N TYR A 135 20.07 -9.33 -16.19
CA TYR A 135 18.89 -8.48 -16.11
C TYR A 135 18.79 -7.79 -14.76
N LYS A 136 18.25 -6.58 -14.78
CA LYS A 136 17.98 -5.79 -13.57
C LYS A 136 16.64 -5.08 -13.69
N PHE A 137 15.90 -5.07 -12.60
CA PHE A 137 14.65 -4.33 -12.45
C PHE A 137 14.81 -3.37 -11.28
N THR A 138 14.59 -2.10 -11.52
CA THR A 138 14.70 -1.05 -10.50
C THR A 138 13.48 -0.15 -10.50
N ASN A 139 13.10 0.31 -9.32
CA ASN A 139 12.12 1.38 -9.15
C ASN A 139 12.80 2.54 -8.44
N PRO A 140 12.67 3.81 -8.89
CA PRO A 140 13.36 4.94 -8.30
C PRO A 140 13.07 5.18 -6.82
N PHE A 141 11.90 4.75 -6.33
CA PHE A 141 11.51 4.92 -4.93
C PHE A 141 11.96 3.75 -4.03
N TYR A 142 11.99 2.52 -4.58
CA TYR A 142 12.23 1.28 -3.82
C TYR A 142 13.57 0.60 -4.13
N ASP A 143 14.23 0.96 -5.23
CA ASP A 143 15.35 0.24 -5.82
C ASP A 143 14.95 -1.15 -6.37
N GLU A 144 15.64 -2.23 -6.03
CA GLU A 144 15.43 -3.59 -6.60
C GLU A 144 14.32 -4.39 -5.92
N THR A 145 14.00 -4.06 -4.66
CA THR A 145 12.94 -4.73 -3.91
C THR A 145 11.75 -3.80 -3.76
N PHE A 146 10.70 -4.04 -4.53
CA PHE A 146 9.49 -3.25 -4.57
C PHE A 146 8.25 -4.16 -4.60
N PRO A 147 7.04 -3.63 -4.29
CA PRO A 147 5.81 -4.40 -4.38
C PRO A 147 5.64 -5.05 -5.75
N GLY A 148 5.47 -6.38 -5.77
CA GLY A 148 5.37 -7.16 -7.01
C GLY A 148 6.70 -7.65 -7.62
N SER A 149 7.87 -7.25 -7.08
CA SER A 149 9.18 -7.63 -7.63
C SER A 149 9.41 -9.14 -7.71
N VAL A 150 8.89 -9.92 -6.77
CA VAL A 150 9.01 -11.40 -6.77
C VAL A 150 8.19 -12.00 -7.89
N LEU A 151 6.94 -11.57 -8.06
CA LEU A 151 6.07 -12.01 -9.15
C LEU A 151 6.65 -11.63 -10.51
N LEU A 152 7.21 -10.43 -10.61
CA LEU A 152 7.88 -9.95 -11.81
C LEU A 152 9.07 -10.85 -12.19
N LYS A 153 9.99 -11.10 -11.25
CA LYS A 153 11.14 -11.99 -11.48
C LYS A 153 10.69 -13.39 -11.89
N SER A 154 9.65 -13.93 -11.25
CA SER A 154 9.08 -15.24 -11.57
C SER A 154 8.51 -15.29 -12.99
N ARG A 155 7.72 -14.28 -13.40
CA ARG A 155 7.14 -14.22 -14.74
C ARG A 155 8.20 -13.98 -15.80
N PHE A 156 9.16 -13.11 -15.54
CA PHE A 156 10.31 -12.88 -16.41
C PHE A 156 11.09 -14.16 -16.67
N GLN A 157 11.46 -14.91 -15.63
CA GLN A 157 12.16 -16.18 -15.77
C GLN A 157 11.32 -17.23 -16.49
N ASN A 158 10.01 -17.26 -16.27
CA ASN A 158 9.11 -18.18 -16.95
C ASN A 158 9.03 -17.91 -18.45
N PHE A 159 9.15 -16.65 -18.87
CA PHE A 159 9.15 -16.26 -20.28
C PHE A 159 10.28 -16.94 -21.09
N PHE A 160 11.45 -17.14 -20.50
CA PHE A 160 12.60 -17.75 -21.17
C PHE A 160 12.64 -19.28 -21.12
N LYS A 161 11.62 -19.93 -20.53
CA LYS A 161 11.54 -21.40 -20.54
C LYS A 161 11.25 -21.92 -21.94
N PRO A 162 11.81 -23.10 -22.31
CA PRO A 162 11.60 -23.68 -23.65
C PRO A 162 10.12 -23.99 -23.98
N ASP A 163 9.31 -24.24 -22.97
CA ASP A 163 7.88 -24.55 -23.08
C ASP A 163 6.97 -23.33 -22.88
N TYR A 164 7.56 -22.12 -22.80
CA TYR A 164 6.78 -20.89 -22.63
C TYR A 164 5.78 -20.70 -23.79
N LYS A 165 4.57 -20.34 -23.38
CA LYS A 165 3.51 -19.90 -24.29
C LYS A 165 2.89 -18.64 -23.73
N PRO A 166 2.74 -17.57 -24.57
CA PRO A 166 2.06 -16.37 -24.10
C PRO A 166 0.61 -16.68 -23.74
N SER A 167 0.09 -15.93 -22.76
CA SER A 167 -1.32 -16.00 -22.41
C SER A 167 -2.16 -15.49 -23.58
N THR A 168 -3.36 -16.04 -23.74
CA THR A 168 -4.34 -15.51 -24.69
C THR A 168 -5.02 -14.23 -24.21
N GLN A 169 -4.91 -13.95 -22.90
CA GLN A 169 -5.49 -12.78 -22.26
C GLN A 169 -4.61 -12.33 -21.10
N TYR A 170 -4.33 -11.04 -21.02
CA TYR A 170 -3.62 -10.38 -19.93
C TYR A 170 -4.53 -9.36 -19.25
N ARG A 171 -4.51 -9.29 -17.92
CA ARG A 171 -5.28 -8.30 -17.14
C ARG A 171 -4.82 -6.88 -17.44
N CYS A 172 -3.49 -6.72 -17.62
CA CYS A 172 -2.88 -5.43 -17.93
C CYS A 172 -3.21 -4.93 -19.36
N GLN A 173 -3.70 -5.80 -20.24
CA GLN A 173 -3.85 -5.52 -21.68
C GLN A 173 -4.58 -4.21 -21.97
N ASN A 174 -5.71 -3.98 -21.33
CA ASN A 174 -6.53 -2.78 -21.53
C ASN A 174 -5.90 -1.50 -20.96
N TYR A 175 -4.89 -1.62 -20.12
CA TYR A 175 -4.20 -0.50 -19.49
C TYR A 175 -2.89 -0.13 -20.20
N VAL A 176 -2.22 -1.11 -20.80
CA VAL A 176 -0.91 -0.93 -21.43
C VAL A 176 -0.99 -0.75 -22.95
N LEU A 177 -2.00 -1.35 -23.59
CA LEU A 177 -2.20 -1.22 -25.02
C LEU A 177 -3.11 -0.02 -25.31
N SER A 178 -2.55 1.05 -25.82
CA SER A 178 -3.34 2.17 -26.34
C SER A 178 -3.54 1.99 -27.84
N PRO A 179 -4.75 2.21 -28.38
CA PRO A 179 -4.89 2.42 -29.80
C PRO A 179 -4.04 3.64 -30.17
N GLN A 180 -3.37 3.56 -31.33
CA GLN A 180 -2.70 4.72 -31.91
C GLN A 180 -3.75 5.78 -32.27
N VAL A 181 -4.11 6.60 -31.32
CA VAL A 181 -4.84 7.83 -31.61
C VAL A 181 -3.76 8.90 -31.71
N HIS A 182 -3.48 9.35 -32.93
CA HIS A 182 -2.81 10.61 -33.16
C HIS A 182 -3.69 11.69 -32.51
N THR A 183 -3.38 12.01 -31.28
CA THR A 183 -4.14 13.00 -30.52
C THR A 183 -3.69 14.36 -31.00
N ASP A 184 -4.50 15.01 -31.81
CA ASP A 184 -4.36 16.43 -32.06
C ASP A 184 -4.43 17.13 -30.70
N ARG A 185 -3.37 17.87 -30.34
CA ARG A 185 -3.27 18.59 -29.06
C ARG A 185 -4.43 19.57 -28.88
N GLU A 186 -4.90 20.17 -29.97
CA GLU A 186 -6.03 21.12 -29.93
C GLU A 186 -7.36 20.39 -29.68
N GLU A 187 -7.54 19.20 -30.24
CA GLU A 187 -8.75 18.40 -30.00
C GLU A 187 -8.78 17.86 -28.57
N LEU A 188 -7.66 17.35 -28.05
CA LEU A 188 -7.57 16.93 -26.65
C LEU A 188 -7.91 18.11 -25.71
N GLY A 189 -7.33 19.29 -25.95
CA GLY A 189 -7.61 20.47 -25.15
C GLY A 189 -9.10 20.83 -25.13
N ARG A 190 -9.76 20.81 -26.30
CA ARG A 190 -11.21 21.06 -26.40
C ARG A 190 -12.05 20.04 -25.62
N LEU A 191 -11.69 18.76 -25.69
CA LEU A 191 -12.40 17.68 -24.97
C LEU A 191 -12.16 17.77 -23.46
N VAL A 192 -10.95 18.11 -23.02
CA VAL A 192 -10.64 18.39 -21.60
C VAL A 192 -11.51 19.54 -21.09
N ASP A 193 -11.60 20.63 -21.83
CA ASP A 193 -12.41 21.79 -21.42
C ASP A 193 -13.90 21.44 -21.26
N VAL A 194 -14.41 20.50 -22.03
CA VAL A 194 -15.80 20.02 -21.87
C VAL A 194 -15.95 19.30 -20.53
N LEU A 195 -15.09 18.36 -20.21
CA LEU A 195 -15.15 17.61 -18.92
C LEU A 195 -14.88 18.52 -17.71
N VAL A 196 -14.01 19.52 -17.86
CA VAL A 196 -13.77 20.53 -16.81
C VAL A 196 -15.00 21.36 -16.54
N LYS A 197 -15.75 21.77 -17.60
CA LYS A 197 -17.05 22.47 -17.47
C LYS A 197 -18.12 21.60 -16.80
N GLU A 198 -18.03 20.28 -16.94
CA GLU A 198 -18.87 19.31 -16.24
C GLU A 198 -18.47 19.10 -14.77
N GLY A 199 -17.38 19.74 -14.30
CA GLY A 199 -16.93 19.71 -12.91
C GLY A 199 -15.78 18.76 -12.58
N PHE A 200 -15.20 18.09 -13.59
CA PHE A 200 -14.05 17.21 -13.37
C PHE A 200 -12.74 18.00 -13.30
N PRO A 201 -11.81 17.68 -12.40
CA PRO A 201 -10.50 18.32 -12.34
C PRO A 201 -9.72 18.16 -13.65
N TYR A 202 -9.07 19.22 -14.13
CA TYR A 202 -8.35 19.26 -15.42
C TYR A 202 -7.44 18.03 -15.63
N LYS A 203 -6.53 17.75 -14.68
CA LYS A 203 -5.61 16.60 -14.78
C LYS A 203 -6.33 15.25 -14.85
N LYS A 204 -7.45 15.10 -14.14
CA LYS A 204 -8.25 13.86 -14.19
C LYS A 204 -8.96 13.72 -15.53
N ALA A 205 -9.52 14.81 -16.06
CA ALA A 205 -10.18 14.85 -17.36
C ALA A 205 -9.18 14.55 -18.50
N GLU A 206 -8.01 15.17 -18.48
CA GLU A 206 -6.96 14.91 -19.46
C GLU A 206 -6.50 13.44 -19.45
N ASN A 207 -6.22 12.89 -18.26
CA ASN A 207 -5.81 11.50 -18.12
C ASN A 207 -6.90 10.53 -18.59
N ALA A 208 -8.17 10.78 -18.23
CA ALA A 208 -9.28 9.96 -18.65
C ALA A 208 -9.47 9.98 -20.18
N LEU A 209 -9.35 11.14 -20.81
CA LEU A 209 -9.43 11.26 -22.27
C LEU A 209 -8.28 10.54 -22.98
N ARG A 210 -7.06 10.74 -22.50
CA ARG A 210 -5.88 10.00 -23.01
C ARG A 210 -6.08 8.49 -22.87
N PHE A 211 -6.61 8.06 -21.76
CA PHE A 211 -6.89 6.67 -21.44
C PHE A 211 -8.04 6.09 -22.29
N CYS A 212 -9.07 6.87 -22.55
CA CYS A 212 -10.21 6.50 -23.39
C CYS A 212 -10.03 6.89 -24.87
N SER A 213 -8.80 7.18 -25.32
CA SER A 213 -8.50 7.52 -26.71
C SER A 213 -9.35 8.66 -27.26
N ASN A 214 -9.51 9.72 -26.47
CA ASN A 214 -10.34 10.90 -26.74
C ASN A 214 -11.84 10.62 -26.90
N ASN A 215 -12.32 9.46 -26.51
CA ASN A 215 -13.75 9.22 -26.43
C ASN A 215 -14.30 9.88 -25.15
N ILE A 216 -14.99 11.00 -25.31
CA ILE A 216 -15.47 11.82 -24.19
C ILE A 216 -16.53 11.11 -23.34
N GLU A 217 -17.39 10.29 -23.94
CA GLU A 217 -18.42 9.56 -23.19
C GLU A 217 -17.79 8.48 -22.30
N GLN A 218 -16.86 7.71 -22.86
CA GLN A 218 -16.12 6.72 -22.09
C GLN A 218 -15.22 7.34 -21.02
N ALA A 219 -14.63 8.51 -21.30
CA ALA A 219 -13.85 9.24 -20.32
C ALA A 219 -14.74 9.76 -19.17
N ARG A 220 -15.95 10.22 -19.49
CA ARG A 220 -16.95 10.62 -18.49
C ARG A 220 -17.39 9.45 -17.64
N ASP A 221 -17.75 8.34 -18.24
CA ASP A 221 -18.15 7.12 -17.53
C ASP A 221 -17.01 6.60 -16.65
N TYR A 222 -15.78 6.62 -17.15
CA TYR A 222 -14.60 6.27 -16.37
C TYR A 222 -14.38 7.22 -15.18
N LEU A 223 -14.58 8.53 -15.36
CA LEU A 223 -14.45 9.51 -14.29
C LEU A 223 -15.52 9.35 -13.20
N ILE A 224 -16.71 8.88 -13.59
CA ILE A 224 -17.84 8.65 -12.68
C ILE A 224 -17.73 7.29 -11.97
N THR A 225 -17.46 6.23 -12.72
CA THR A 225 -17.56 4.84 -12.23
C THR A 225 -16.21 4.26 -11.80
N GLY A 226 -15.11 4.82 -12.30
CA GLY A 226 -13.78 4.22 -12.16
C GLY A 226 -13.59 2.93 -12.97
N LEU A 227 -14.58 2.53 -13.77
CA LEU A 227 -14.58 1.32 -14.58
C LEU A 227 -14.36 1.65 -16.05
N LEU A 228 -13.46 0.92 -16.69
CA LEU A 228 -13.32 0.93 -18.14
C LEU A 228 -14.13 -0.21 -18.74
N GLU A 229 -14.84 0.09 -19.79
CA GLU A 229 -15.34 -0.98 -20.65
C GLU A 229 -14.17 -1.81 -21.17
N GLN A 230 -14.30 -3.13 -21.09
CA GLN A 230 -13.29 -4.06 -21.60
C GLN A 230 -13.16 -3.88 -23.12
N ARG A 231 -12.11 -3.21 -23.55
CA ARG A 231 -11.74 -3.17 -24.96
C ARG A 231 -10.87 -4.37 -25.27
N SER A 232 -11.25 -5.16 -26.24
CA SER A 232 -10.38 -6.19 -26.79
C SER A 232 -9.47 -5.56 -27.84
N PHE A 233 -8.22 -5.30 -27.50
CA PHE A 233 -7.21 -4.99 -28.50
C PHE A 233 -6.73 -6.30 -29.13
N PRO A 234 -6.65 -6.39 -30.47
CA PRO A 234 -6.09 -7.56 -31.10
C PRO A 234 -4.61 -7.67 -30.72
N LEU A 235 -4.28 -8.77 -30.04
CA LEU A 235 -2.88 -9.12 -29.79
C LEU A 235 -2.23 -9.56 -31.11
N PRO A 236 -0.90 -9.36 -31.28
CA PRO A 236 -0.18 -9.94 -32.39
C PRO A 236 -0.48 -11.43 -32.51
N SER A 237 -0.79 -11.91 -33.72
CA SER A 237 -1.27 -13.27 -33.93
C SER A 237 -0.23 -14.34 -33.63
N LYS A 238 1.07 -13.96 -33.55
CA LYS A 238 2.17 -14.89 -33.35
C LYS A 238 3.22 -14.32 -32.40
N TYR A 239 3.54 -15.08 -31.36
CA TYR A 239 4.63 -14.78 -30.44
C TYR A 239 5.99 -14.60 -31.16
N ALA A 240 6.24 -15.44 -32.19
CA ALA A 240 7.46 -15.38 -32.97
C ALA A 240 7.65 -14.05 -33.75
N ASP A 241 6.56 -13.31 -33.96
CA ASP A 241 6.62 -12.05 -34.72
C ASP A 241 7.13 -10.88 -33.86
N CYS A 242 6.91 -10.91 -32.54
CA CYS A 242 7.41 -9.89 -31.62
C CYS A 242 7.53 -10.41 -30.15
N PRO A 243 8.60 -11.12 -29.82
CA PRO A 243 8.80 -11.64 -28.45
C PRO A 243 8.87 -10.53 -27.39
N LEU A 244 9.49 -9.40 -27.68
CA LEU A 244 9.57 -8.27 -26.74
C LEU A 244 8.18 -7.75 -26.33
N PHE A 245 7.23 -7.76 -27.25
CA PHE A 245 5.84 -7.38 -26.94
C PHE A 245 5.26 -8.24 -25.82
N TYR A 246 5.42 -9.55 -25.90
CA TYR A 246 4.95 -10.47 -24.87
C TYR A 246 5.76 -10.41 -23.58
N LEU A 247 7.07 -10.17 -23.67
CA LEU A 247 7.91 -9.95 -22.50
C LEU A 247 7.45 -8.72 -21.70
N ILE A 248 7.13 -7.62 -22.37
CA ILE A 248 6.59 -6.42 -21.74
C ILE A 248 5.23 -6.71 -21.09
N LEU A 249 4.35 -7.46 -21.76
CA LEU A 249 3.05 -7.87 -21.19
C LEU A 249 3.24 -8.74 -19.94
N GLU A 250 4.16 -9.70 -19.95
CA GLU A 250 4.46 -10.54 -18.78
C GLU A 250 4.93 -9.70 -17.58
N ILE A 251 5.78 -8.73 -17.84
CA ILE A 251 6.29 -7.80 -16.81
C ILE A 251 5.14 -6.95 -16.26
N CYS A 252 4.31 -6.36 -17.12
CA CYS A 252 3.17 -5.56 -16.69
C CYS A 252 2.14 -6.39 -15.92
N GLU A 253 1.86 -7.62 -16.37
CA GLU A 253 0.93 -8.53 -15.73
C GLU A 253 1.32 -8.82 -14.27
N ALA A 254 2.61 -8.90 -13.95
CA ALA A 254 3.08 -9.11 -12.59
C ALA A 254 2.56 -8.05 -11.61
N PHE A 255 2.47 -6.79 -12.04
CA PHE A 255 1.95 -5.69 -11.22
C PHE A 255 0.43 -5.78 -11.01
N PHE A 256 -0.30 -6.32 -11.97
CA PHE A 256 -1.73 -6.56 -11.81
C PHE A 256 -1.98 -7.79 -10.93
N MET A 257 -1.14 -8.82 -11.05
CA MET A 257 -1.21 -10.01 -10.20
C MET A 257 -0.92 -9.71 -8.72
N MET A 258 -0.10 -8.71 -8.39
CA MET A 258 0.22 -8.41 -6.99
C MET A 258 -1.01 -8.05 -6.15
N CYS A 259 -2.12 -7.65 -6.80
CA CYS A 259 -3.35 -7.24 -6.13
C CYS A 259 -4.28 -8.41 -5.78
N ASP A 260 -4.14 -9.56 -6.44
CA ASP A 260 -5.04 -10.73 -6.24
C ASP A 260 -4.33 -12.08 -6.23
N CYS A 261 -3.00 -12.06 -6.30
CA CYS A 261 -2.17 -13.26 -6.16
C CYS A 261 -1.22 -13.14 -4.98
N CYS A 262 -0.84 -14.29 -4.43
CA CYS A 262 0.18 -14.37 -3.38
C CYS A 262 1.50 -13.76 -3.86
N CYS A 263 2.03 -12.79 -3.12
CA CYS A 263 3.28 -12.09 -3.46
C CYS A 263 4.51 -13.02 -3.47
N VAL A 264 4.42 -14.23 -2.92
CA VAL A 264 5.51 -15.21 -2.88
C VAL A 264 5.37 -16.27 -3.98
N CYS A 265 4.22 -16.97 -4.06
CA CYS A 265 4.07 -18.12 -4.97
C CYS A 265 3.21 -17.83 -6.20
N GLY A 266 2.59 -16.66 -6.32
CA GLY A 266 1.74 -16.30 -7.46
C GLY A 266 0.36 -16.97 -7.49
N LYS A 267 -0.01 -17.79 -6.48
CA LYS A 267 -1.33 -18.41 -6.40
C LYS A 267 -2.42 -17.35 -6.20
N SER A 268 -3.53 -17.48 -6.90
CA SER A 268 -4.69 -16.59 -6.71
C SER A 268 -5.19 -16.62 -5.27
N LEU A 269 -5.48 -15.44 -4.73
CA LEU A 269 -6.05 -15.23 -3.39
C LEU A 269 -7.58 -15.19 -3.39
N GLY A 270 -8.20 -15.11 -4.58
CA GLY A 270 -9.66 -15.03 -4.72
C GLY A 270 -10.28 -13.68 -4.32
N VAL A 271 -9.47 -12.76 -3.82
CA VAL A 271 -9.88 -11.40 -3.43
C VAL A 271 -8.84 -10.39 -3.90
N TYR A 272 -9.31 -9.17 -4.18
CA TYR A 272 -8.46 -8.06 -4.57
C TYR A 272 -7.97 -7.30 -3.34
N HIS A 273 -6.67 -7.04 -3.29
CA HIS A 273 -5.99 -6.24 -2.27
C HIS A 273 -5.31 -5.04 -2.92
N LEU A 274 -5.22 -3.93 -2.21
CA LEU A 274 -4.49 -2.76 -2.71
C LEU A 274 -2.97 -2.88 -2.55
N LYS A 275 -2.51 -3.74 -1.62
CA LYS A 275 -1.11 -4.07 -1.38
C LYS A 275 -0.85 -5.55 -1.59
N PRO A 276 0.40 -5.95 -1.85
CA PRO A 276 0.77 -7.35 -1.88
C PRO A 276 0.35 -8.09 -0.62
N ALA A 277 -0.24 -9.27 -0.79
CA ALA A 277 -0.68 -10.13 0.29
C ALA A 277 -0.12 -11.55 0.09
N CYS A 278 0.00 -12.29 1.19
CA CYS A 278 0.51 -13.65 1.22
C CYS A 278 -0.65 -14.64 1.45
N CYS A 279 -0.61 -15.81 0.79
CA CYS A 279 -1.56 -16.88 1.04
C CYS A 279 -1.29 -17.60 2.38
N ASN A 280 -2.18 -18.50 2.77
CA ASN A 280 -2.07 -19.25 4.04
C ASN A 280 -1.09 -20.43 3.99
N ASP A 281 -0.40 -20.66 2.87
CA ASP A 281 0.65 -21.65 2.80
C ASP A 281 1.79 -21.33 3.77
N LYS A 282 2.21 -22.32 4.56
CA LYS A 282 3.22 -22.12 5.62
C LYS A 282 4.57 -21.67 5.08
N VAL A 283 4.96 -22.16 3.90
CA VAL A 283 6.23 -21.78 3.25
C VAL A 283 6.15 -20.33 2.78
N CYS A 284 5.02 -19.94 2.19
CA CYS A 284 4.81 -18.55 1.78
C CYS A 284 4.78 -17.60 2.98
N GLN A 285 4.10 -17.98 4.06
CA GLN A 285 4.07 -17.17 5.29
C GLN A 285 5.46 -17.06 5.92
N TYR A 286 6.19 -18.17 6.01
CA TYR A 286 7.56 -18.15 6.51
C TYR A 286 8.46 -17.25 5.64
N SER A 287 8.41 -17.42 4.32
CA SER A 287 9.20 -16.61 3.39
C SER A 287 8.89 -15.11 3.51
N PHE A 288 7.62 -14.75 3.65
CA PHE A 288 7.19 -13.36 3.80
C PHE A 288 7.58 -12.78 5.17
N LEU A 289 7.23 -13.46 6.26
CA LEU A 289 7.44 -12.96 7.63
C LEU A 289 8.91 -13.03 8.07
N ASN A 290 9.55 -14.17 7.84
CA ASN A 290 10.88 -14.44 8.38
C ASN A 290 12.02 -14.05 7.45
N LEU A 291 11.82 -14.19 6.13
CA LEU A 291 12.84 -13.84 5.15
C LEU A 291 12.59 -12.47 4.50
N GLY A 292 11.41 -11.88 4.70
CA GLY A 292 11.03 -10.59 4.13
C GLY A 292 10.90 -10.62 2.60
N VAL A 293 10.63 -11.79 2.02
CA VAL A 293 10.53 -11.96 0.55
C VAL A 293 9.43 -11.08 -0.02
N GLY A 294 9.79 -10.20 -0.95
CA GLY A 294 8.85 -9.26 -1.58
C GLY A 294 8.46 -8.05 -0.71
N SER A 295 9.17 -7.81 0.40
CA SER A 295 8.97 -6.65 1.28
C SER A 295 10.16 -5.68 1.22
N ASN A 296 9.88 -4.40 1.47
CA ASN A 296 10.88 -3.35 1.64
C ASN A 296 10.43 -2.49 2.82
N ILE A 297 11.10 -2.62 3.95
CA ILE A 297 10.68 -1.99 5.21
C ILE A 297 10.84 -0.47 5.15
N VAL A 298 11.94 0.02 4.60
CA VAL A 298 12.14 1.46 4.39
C VAL A 298 11.07 2.03 3.47
N GLY A 299 10.74 1.32 2.40
CA GLY A 299 9.66 1.71 1.50
C GLY A 299 8.29 1.76 2.20
N GLU A 300 7.97 0.77 3.03
CA GLU A 300 6.73 0.77 3.83
C GLU A 300 6.67 1.97 4.79
N ILE A 301 7.78 2.26 5.48
CA ILE A 301 7.88 3.42 6.39
C ILE A 301 7.75 4.73 5.60
N LYS A 302 8.49 4.89 4.48
CA LYS A 302 8.42 6.11 3.65
C LYS A 302 7.04 6.34 3.04
N ARG A 303 6.34 5.26 2.71
CA ARG A 303 5.00 5.33 2.15
C ARG A 303 3.99 5.91 3.15
N ASP A 304 3.97 5.39 4.37
CA ASP A 304 3.07 5.84 5.43
C ASP A 304 3.75 5.77 6.82
N PRO A 305 4.55 6.79 7.16
CA PRO A 305 5.26 6.83 8.43
C PRO A 305 4.35 6.78 9.66
N LEU A 306 3.13 7.34 9.55
CA LEU A 306 2.22 7.42 10.68
C LEU A 306 1.48 6.10 10.92
N ALA A 307 1.12 5.37 9.87
CA ALA A 307 0.57 4.01 10.00
C ALA A 307 1.61 3.04 10.59
N THR A 308 2.88 3.17 10.20
CA THR A 308 3.96 2.39 10.81
C THR A 308 4.18 2.75 12.28
N ASP A 309 4.13 4.05 12.61
CA ASP A 309 4.21 4.53 13.99
C ASP A 309 3.11 3.93 14.87
N LEU A 310 1.86 3.85 14.34
CA LEU A 310 0.75 3.18 15.01
C LEU A 310 1.05 1.70 15.30
N ILE A 311 1.53 0.96 14.32
CA ILE A 311 1.85 -0.48 14.50
C ILE A 311 2.85 -0.66 15.65
N ILE A 312 3.91 0.16 15.69
CA ILE A 312 4.93 0.08 16.73
C ILE A 312 4.38 0.50 18.11
N ALA A 313 3.53 1.54 18.15
CA ALA A 313 2.90 1.97 19.40
C ALA A 313 1.96 0.89 19.97
N LEU A 314 1.17 0.22 19.11
CA LEU A 314 0.30 -0.89 19.51
C LEU A 314 1.08 -2.14 19.91
N ALA A 315 2.18 -2.45 19.22
CA ALA A 315 3.10 -3.53 19.62
C ALA A 315 3.71 -3.24 21.00
N GLY A 316 4.12 -1.99 21.26
CA GLY A 316 4.61 -1.56 22.57
C GLY A 316 3.54 -1.68 23.66
N SER A 317 2.30 -1.31 23.37
CA SER A 317 1.18 -1.48 24.30
C SER A 317 0.93 -2.97 24.61
N ALA A 318 1.00 -3.83 23.61
CA ALA A 318 0.86 -5.29 23.78
C ALA A 318 2.04 -5.87 24.60
N PHE A 319 3.26 -5.40 24.34
CA PHE A 319 4.48 -5.85 25.04
C PHE A 319 4.43 -5.55 26.53
N THR A 320 3.84 -4.42 26.94
CA THR A 320 3.75 -4.02 28.36
C THR A 320 2.49 -4.56 29.06
N ALA A 321 1.61 -5.25 28.36
CA ALA A 321 0.38 -5.75 28.94
C ALA A 321 0.63 -6.85 29.98
N PRO A 322 0.03 -6.78 31.18
CA PRO A 322 0.23 -7.76 32.23
C PRO A 322 -0.59 -9.05 32.04
N SER A 323 -1.20 -9.25 30.87
CA SER A 323 -2.23 -10.26 30.67
C SER A 323 -1.70 -11.67 30.39
N SER A 324 -2.49 -12.66 30.84
CA SER A 324 -2.39 -14.06 30.44
C SER A 324 -3.74 -14.53 29.89
N PRO A 325 -3.81 -15.09 28.66
CA PRO A 325 -2.71 -15.35 27.73
C PRO A 325 -2.11 -14.05 27.17
N PRO A 326 -0.85 -14.08 26.70
CA PRO A 326 -0.18 -12.90 26.17
C PRO A 326 -0.97 -12.31 25.00
N VAL A 327 -1.16 -10.98 25.03
CA VAL A 327 -1.85 -10.24 23.96
C VAL A 327 -0.91 -9.85 22.82
N PHE A 328 0.40 -10.04 23.03
CA PHE A 328 1.46 -9.80 22.07
C PHE A 328 1.62 -11.02 21.16
N GLU A 329 0.80 -11.09 20.11
CA GLU A 329 0.77 -12.22 19.18
C GLU A 329 0.61 -11.70 17.74
N PRO A 330 1.32 -12.25 16.73
CA PRO A 330 2.27 -13.35 16.92
C PRO A 330 3.45 -12.93 17.82
N SER A 331 3.97 -13.86 18.61
CA SER A 331 5.10 -13.59 19.50
C SER A 331 6.40 -13.59 18.71
N PRO A 332 7.23 -12.53 18.79
CA PRO A 332 8.54 -12.53 18.14
C PRO A 332 9.48 -13.60 18.71
N GLU A 333 9.35 -13.95 19.99
CA GLU A 333 10.17 -14.98 20.62
C GLU A 333 9.98 -16.36 19.98
N SER A 334 8.76 -16.67 19.47
CA SER A 334 8.50 -17.89 18.71
C SER A 334 9.29 -17.96 17.39
N GLN A 335 9.87 -16.84 16.96
CA GLN A 335 10.69 -16.66 15.77
C GLN A 335 12.17 -16.42 16.11
N GLU A 336 12.60 -16.74 17.34
CA GLU A 336 13.97 -16.47 17.84
C GLU A 336 14.33 -14.97 17.87
N ILE A 337 13.33 -14.08 17.86
CA ILE A 337 13.51 -12.63 17.95
C ILE A 337 13.20 -12.19 19.38
N HIS A 338 14.21 -11.71 20.09
CA HIS A 338 14.04 -11.19 21.45
C HIS A 338 13.73 -9.70 21.45
N VAL A 339 12.58 -9.34 22.00
CA VAL A 339 12.15 -7.94 22.18
C VAL A 339 12.35 -7.51 23.61
N ASP A 340 12.94 -6.34 23.82
CA ASP A 340 13.09 -5.70 25.11
C ASP A 340 12.66 -4.22 25.09
N MET A 341 12.59 -3.59 26.25
CA MET A 341 12.22 -2.17 26.36
C MET A 341 13.17 -1.24 25.60
N SER A 342 14.44 -1.62 25.44
CA SER A 342 15.44 -0.79 24.76
C SER A 342 15.10 -0.59 23.28
N PHE A 343 14.37 -1.52 22.66
CA PHE A 343 13.86 -1.36 21.29
C PHE A 343 12.98 -0.11 21.18
N PHE A 344 11.94 0.00 22.04
CA PHE A 344 10.99 1.13 22.01
C PHE A 344 11.62 2.45 22.48
N ASP A 345 12.61 2.37 23.37
CA ASP A 345 13.32 3.53 23.91
C ASP A 345 14.26 4.17 22.87
N THR A 346 14.91 3.35 22.07
CA THR A 346 16.03 3.77 21.21
C THR A 346 15.72 3.76 19.72
N LEU A 347 14.58 3.19 19.30
CA LEU A 347 14.18 3.21 17.90
C LEU A 347 14.02 4.68 17.43
N PRO A 348 14.67 5.11 16.33
CA PRO A 348 14.50 6.44 15.78
C PRO A 348 13.06 6.69 15.35
N SER A 349 12.63 7.97 15.31
CA SER A 349 11.32 8.29 14.75
C SER A 349 11.21 7.84 13.30
N MET A 350 10.00 7.50 12.84
CA MET A 350 9.77 7.13 11.45
C MET A 350 10.22 8.23 10.47
N LYS A 351 10.05 9.51 10.86
CA LYS A 351 10.58 10.65 10.09
C LYS A 351 12.10 10.57 9.93
N ASN A 352 12.85 10.26 11.00
CA ASN A 352 14.30 10.15 10.95
C ASN A 352 14.75 8.97 10.07
N ILE A 353 14.04 7.84 10.13
CA ILE A 353 14.30 6.71 9.24
C ILE A 353 14.09 7.14 7.77
N CYS A 354 12.99 7.83 7.47
CA CYS A 354 12.72 8.34 6.12
C CYS A 354 13.82 9.26 5.57
N MET A 355 14.43 10.07 6.45
CA MET A 355 15.48 11.02 6.05
C MET A 355 16.85 10.38 5.88
N ASN A 356 17.17 9.36 6.69
CA ASN A 356 18.53 8.82 6.78
C ASN A 356 18.72 7.47 6.05
N CYS A 357 17.64 6.82 5.62
CA CYS A 357 17.72 5.50 4.99
C CYS A 357 17.08 5.53 3.61
N GLN A 358 17.77 5.05 2.59
CA GLN A 358 17.22 4.91 1.25
C GLN A 358 16.65 3.50 1.02
N ASN A 359 17.25 2.49 1.62
CA ASN A 359 16.91 1.08 1.49
C ASN A 359 17.07 0.34 2.82
N ASP A 360 16.73 -0.94 2.85
CA ASP A 360 16.80 -1.76 4.05
C ASP A 360 18.25 -1.97 4.56
N SER A 361 19.24 -1.95 3.68
CA SER A 361 20.66 -2.04 4.06
C SER A 361 21.09 -0.81 4.86
N ASP A 362 20.69 0.38 4.44
CA ASP A 362 20.92 1.62 5.20
C ASP A 362 20.24 1.55 6.57
N LEU A 363 19.02 1.03 6.62
CA LEU A 363 18.27 0.89 7.86
C LEU A 363 18.97 -0.08 8.82
N ILE A 364 19.46 -1.22 8.32
CA ILE A 364 20.24 -2.18 9.11
C ILE A 364 21.50 -1.51 9.68
N GLN A 365 22.20 -0.72 8.88
CA GLN A 365 23.37 0.03 9.33
C GLN A 365 23.01 1.09 10.38
N TYR A 366 21.86 1.77 10.20
CA TYR A 366 21.43 2.87 11.05
C TYR A 366 20.94 2.43 12.44
N ILE A 367 20.14 1.34 12.52
CA ILE A 367 19.54 0.89 13.79
C ILE A 367 20.13 -0.41 14.33
N GLY A 368 20.95 -1.10 13.55
CA GLY A 368 21.49 -2.42 13.87
C GLY A 368 20.56 -3.56 13.46
N LYS A 369 21.15 -4.71 13.11
CA LYS A 369 20.44 -5.87 12.58
C LYS A 369 19.32 -6.37 13.49
N ASN A 370 19.57 -6.48 14.81
CA ASN A 370 18.56 -6.97 15.75
C ASN A 370 17.31 -6.09 15.78
N LYS A 371 17.46 -4.76 15.85
CA LYS A 371 16.30 -3.84 15.82
C LYS A 371 15.59 -3.85 14.47
N TYR A 372 16.33 -4.02 13.37
CA TYR A 372 15.74 -4.17 12.04
C TYR A 372 14.85 -5.42 11.98
N GLU A 373 15.31 -6.57 12.49
CA GLU A 373 14.52 -7.80 12.49
C GLU A 373 13.23 -7.66 13.32
N ILE A 374 13.30 -7.02 14.49
CA ILE A 374 12.12 -6.73 15.33
C ILE A 374 11.16 -5.81 14.57
N LEU A 375 11.66 -4.71 14.00
CA LEU A 375 10.85 -3.75 13.24
C LEU A 375 10.18 -4.40 12.03
N ARG A 376 10.93 -5.17 11.26
CA ARG A 376 10.44 -5.95 10.12
C ARG A 376 9.32 -6.89 10.56
N PHE A 377 9.55 -7.64 11.64
CA PHE A 377 8.55 -8.57 12.16
C PHE A 377 7.24 -7.86 12.53
N PHE A 378 7.31 -6.74 13.27
CA PHE A 378 6.10 -6.00 13.66
C PHE A 378 5.32 -5.47 12.46
N ILE A 379 6.00 -4.99 11.44
CA ILE A 379 5.37 -4.47 10.22
C ILE A 379 4.74 -5.60 9.41
N LEU A 380 5.48 -6.70 9.18
CA LEU A 380 5.04 -7.78 8.29
C LEU A 380 4.06 -8.75 8.94
N ALA A 381 4.13 -8.98 10.25
CA ALA A 381 3.19 -9.81 10.98
C ALA A 381 1.77 -9.23 10.97
N ASN A 382 1.65 -7.92 10.77
CA ASN A 382 0.35 -7.26 10.69
C ASN A 382 -0.33 -7.56 9.35
N LYS A 383 -1.38 -8.40 9.38
CA LYS A 383 -2.16 -8.78 8.19
C LYS A 383 -3.14 -7.70 7.74
N ALA A 384 -3.47 -6.75 8.60
CA ALA A 384 -4.30 -5.61 8.24
C ALA A 384 -3.50 -4.58 7.44
N GLN A 385 -3.98 -4.24 6.26
CA GLN A 385 -3.36 -3.23 5.39
C GLN A 385 -3.85 -1.83 5.77
N LEU A 386 -3.04 -1.11 6.55
CA LEU A 386 -3.36 0.21 7.07
C LEU A 386 -2.90 1.33 6.14
N ILE A 387 -3.72 2.38 6.06
CA ILE A 387 -3.34 3.67 5.49
C ILE A 387 -3.84 4.81 6.39
N THR A 388 -3.04 5.84 6.56
CA THR A 388 -3.44 7.07 7.26
C THR A 388 -4.42 7.86 6.41
N LEU A 389 -5.59 8.22 6.96
CA LEU A 389 -6.57 9.02 6.23
C LEU A 389 -6.06 10.46 6.04
N PRO A 390 -6.05 10.96 4.80
CA PRO A 390 -5.71 12.35 4.53
C PRO A 390 -6.75 13.29 5.15
N PRO A 391 -6.42 14.55 5.48
CA PRO A 391 -7.33 15.50 6.14
C PRO A 391 -8.71 15.60 5.48
N SER A 392 -8.76 15.58 4.15
CA SER A 392 -10.01 15.67 3.37
C SER A 392 -10.94 14.45 3.51
N CYS A 393 -10.42 13.32 3.98
CA CYS A 393 -11.19 12.07 4.14
C CYS A 393 -11.47 11.73 5.60
N ARG A 394 -11.01 12.57 6.54
CA ARG A 394 -11.23 12.33 7.97
C ARG A 394 -12.64 12.71 8.39
N THR A 395 -13.17 11.92 9.31
CA THR A 395 -14.43 12.26 10.00
C THR A 395 -14.14 13.25 11.12
N SER A 396 -15.16 14.03 11.51
CA SER A 396 -15.06 15.02 12.60
C SER A 396 -15.03 14.40 14.00
N ILE A 397 -14.93 13.08 14.12
CA ILE A 397 -14.99 12.34 15.38
C ILE A 397 -13.87 12.79 16.32
N ASN A 398 -14.25 13.39 17.45
CA ASN A 398 -13.37 13.91 18.50
C ASN A 398 -12.20 14.76 17.98
N ALA A 399 -12.34 15.36 16.81
CA ALA A 399 -11.28 16.13 16.16
C ALA A 399 -9.90 15.42 16.13
N THR A 400 -9.88 14.07 16.20
CA THR A 400 -8.61 13.36 16.16
C THR A 400 -8.03 13.33 14.74
N PRO A 401 -6.78 13.77 14.57
CA PRO A 401 -6.08 13.66 13.30
C PRO A 401 -5.58 12.22 13.02
N TYR A 402 -5.66 11.34 14.01
CA TYR A 402 -5.10 9.98 13.94
C TYR A 402 -6.20 8.99 13.55
N GLN A 403 -6.54 8.97 12.26
CA GLN A 403 -7.54 8.09 11.68
C GLN A 403 -6.90 7.20 10.63
N PHE A 404 -7.12 5.88 10.72
CA PHE A 404 -6.46 4.89 9.88
C PHE A 404 -7.51 3.98 9.23
N LEU A 405 -7.49 3.89 7.90
CA LEU A 405 -8.32 2.98 7.15
C LEU A 405 -7.62 1.62 7.02
N ILE A 406 -8.34 0.55 7.30
CA ILE A 406 -7.93 -0.83 7.00
C ILE A 406 -8.51 -1.17 5.62
N THR A 407 -7.67 -1.14 4.60
CA THR A 407 -8.07 -1.38 3.21
C THR A 407 -8.40 -2.84 2.96
N SER A 408 -7.71 -3.74 3.64
CA SER A 408 -7.99 -5.18 3.64
C SER A 408 -7.36 -5.86 4.86
N VAL A 409 -7.85 -7.05 5.16
CA VAL A 409 -7.31 -7.97 6.17
C VAL A 409 -6.70 -9.20 5.47
N SER A 410 -6.51 -10.32 6.18
CA SER A 410 -6.00 -11.52 5.50
C SER A 410 -6.93 -11.94 4.35
N PRO A 411 -6.39 -12.46 3.23
CA PRO A 411 -7.18 -12.85 2.05
C PRO A 411 -8.35 -13.77 2.38
N GLU A 412 -8.10 -14.77 3.23
CA GLU A 412 -9.14 -15.71 3.66
C GLU A 412 -10.27 -15.05 4.44
N SER A 413 -9.92 -14.20 5.42
CA SER A 413 -10.92 -13.47 6.21
C SER A 413 -11.75 -12.54 5.34
N GLU A 414 -11.12 -11.84 4.41
CA GLU A 414 -11.79 -10.93 3.48
C GLU A 414 -12.75 -11.71 2.56
N LEU A 415 -12.34 -12.86 2.03
CA LEU A 415 -13.15 -13.69 1.15
C LEU A 415 -14.42 -14.21 1.87
N VAL A 416 -14.25 -14.76 3.08
CA VAL A 416 -15.35 -15.28 3.87
C VAL A 416 -16.32 -14.17 4.25
N PHE A 417 -15.80 -13.03 4.70
CA PHE A 417 -16.62 -11.88 5.07
C PHE A 417 -17.44 -11.35 3.88
N ARG A 418 -16.81 -11.13 2.72
CA ARG A 418 -17.49 -10.63 1.51
C ARG A 418 -18.64 -11.55 1.11
N SER A 419 -18.44 -12.87 1.15
CA SER A 419 -19.51 -13.83 0.86
C SER A 419 -20.73 -13.67 1.79
N LYS A 420 -20.52 -13.35 3.07
CA LYS A 420 -21.60 -13.10 4.05
C LYS A 420 -22.23 -11.73 3.84
N ARG A 421 -21.42 -10.70 3.67
CA ARG A 421 -21.85 -9.33 3.40
C ARG A 421 -22.80 -9.27 2.20
N ASP A 422 -22.41 -9.89 1.08
CA ASP A 422 -23.16 -9.83 -0.17
C ASP A 422 -24.50 -10.56 -0.07
N LYS A 423 -24.62 -11.56 0.83
CA LYS A 423 -25.86 -12.30 1.08
C LYS A 423 -26.79 -11.63 2.09
N CYS A 424 -26.22 -11.04 3.14
CA CYS A 424 -26.98 -10.61 4.31
C CYS A 424 -27.08 -9.09 4.47
N GLY A 425 -26.33 -8.33 3.65
CA GLY A 425 -26.15 -6.89 3.85
C GLY A 425 -25.24 -6.56 5.04
N VAL A 426 -25.05 -5.26 5.30
CA VAL A 426 -24.09 -4.78 6.31
C VAL A 426 -24.71 -3.85 7.34
N MET A 427 -24.04 -3.77 8.48
CA MET A 427 -24.24 -2.78 9.53
C MET A 427 -22.88 -2.31 10.05
N TRP A 428 -22.75 -1.00 10.30
CA TRP A 428 -21.57 -0.41 10.88
C TRP A 428 -21.75 -0.20 12.37
N LEU A 429 -20.82 -0.73 13.17
CA LEU A 429 -20.86 -0.66 14.63
C LEU A 429 -19.52 -0.25 15.20
N TRP A 430 -19.56 0.43 16.35
CA TRP A 430 -18.37 0.79 17.11
C TRP A 430 -17.91 -0.36 17.98
N HIS A 431 -16.58 -0.54 18.05
CA HIS A 431 -15.95 -1.48 18.97
C HIS A 431 -14.82 -0.81 19.72
N GLY A 432 -14.91 -0.80 21.05
CA GLY A 432 -13.87 -0.36 21.96
C GLY A 432 -13.14 -1.53 22.60
N SER A 433 -11.83 -1.43 22.73
CA SER A 433 -11.01 -2.43 23.39
C SER A 433 -9.78 -1.78 24.05
N ASP A 434 -9.14 -2.52 24.94
CA ASP A 434 -7.84 -2.15 25.50
C ASP A 434 -6.82 -1.98 24.34
N ALA A 435 -6.03 -0.91 24.38
CA ALA A 435 -5.04 -0.61 23.36
C ALA A 435 -4.01 -1.74 23.17
N SER A 436 -3.69 -2.47 24.23
CA SER A 436 -2.78 -3.62 24.21
C SER A 436 -3.27 -4.79 23.34
N ARG A 437 -4.58 -4.86 23.09
CA ARG A 437 -5.17 -5.94 22.27
C ARG A 437 -5.17 -5.62 20.79
N TRP A 438 -5.02 -4.35 20.40
CA TRP A 438 -5.15 -3.94 19.01
C TRP A 438 -4.07 -4.49 18.10
N TYR A 439 -2.84 -4.68 18.58
CA TYR A 439 -1.80 -5.36 17.78
C TYR A 439 -2.27 -6.75 17.33
N ARG A 440 -2.82 -7.54 18.28
CA ARG A 440 -3.36 -8.88 17.97
C ARG A 440 -4.61 -8.80 17.08
N ILE A 441 -5.53 -7.86 17.34
CA ILE A 441 -6.75 -7.68 16.54
C ILE A 441 -6.40 -7.37 15.08
N LEU A 442 -5.40 -6.54 14.83
CA LEU A 442 -4.92 -6.25 13.49
C LEU A 442 -4.32 -7.48 12.79
N HIS A 443 -3.76 -8.42 13.56
CA HIS A 443 -3.21 -9.65 13.00
C HIS A 443 -4.26 -10.73 12.77
N THR A 444 -5.16 -10.97 13.75
CA THR A 444 -6.08 -12.12 13.75
C THR A 444 -7.54 -11.76 13.50
N GLY A 445 -7.90 -10.48 13.47
CA GLY A 445 -9.27 -9.99 13.51
C GLY A 445 -9.87 -9.99 14.93
N LEU A 446 -11.09 -9.47 15.04
CA LEU A 446 -11.86 -9.52 16.29
C LEU A 446 -12.21 -10.97 16.62
N LYS A 447 -12.04 -11.33 17.89
CA LYS A 447 -12.29 -12.68 18.38
C LYS A 447 -13.39 -12.70 19.45
N ASN A 448 -14.15 -13.77 19.44
CA ASN A 448 -15.10 -14.06 20.48
C ASN A 448 -14.35 -14.58 21.72
N MET A 449 -14.08 -13.69 22.66
CA MET A 449 -13.31 -13.98 23.87
C MET A 449 -14.16 -14.68 24.92
N TYR A 450 -14.63 -15.89 24.62
CA TYR A 450 -15.34 -16.73 25.56
C TYR A 450 -14.57 -16.89 26.86
N LYS A 451 -15.19 -16.59 28.02
CA LYS A 451 -14.60 -16.56 29.37
C LYS A 451 -13.69 -15.36 29.68
N SER A 452 -13.76 -14.24 28.96
CA SER A 452 -13.07 -13.03 29.42
C SER A 452 -13.82 -12.39 30.60
N GLU A 453 -13.09 -11.69 31.46
CA GLU A 453 -13.62 -10.95 32.63
C GLU A 453 -14.66 -9.87 32.25
N TYR A 454 -14.72 -9.52 30.96
CA TYR A 454 -15.61 -8.48 30.42
C TYR A 454 -16.96 -9.01 29.92
N GLN A 455 -17.21 -10.32 30.02
CA GLN A 455 -18.48 -10.93 29.59
C GLN A 455 -19.55 -10.85 30.69
N THR A 456 -19.91 -9.65 31.10
CA THR A 456 -20.77 -9.50 32.27
C THR A 456 -22.28 -9.56 32.02
N HIS A 457 -22.78 -9.24 30.80
CA HIS A 457 -24.22 -9.04 30.61
C HIS A 457 -24.84 -9.58 29.31
N GLY A 458 -24.06 -9.88 28.28
CA GLY A 458 -24.62 -10.11 26.93
C GLY A 458 -24.38 -11.50 26.31
N GLY A 459 -23.85 -12.47 27.06
CA GLY A 459 -23.56 -13.80 26.51
C GLY A 459 -22.22 -13.85 25.77
N VAL A 460 -22.11 -14.78 24.81
CA VAL A 460 -20.89 -15.05 24.04
C VAL A 460 -20.91 -14.24 22.75
N GLY A 461 -19.84 -13.50 22.44
CA GLY A 461 -19.74 -12.76 21.17
C GLY A 461 -18.76 -11.59 21.22
N ILE A 462 -18.60 -10.95 20.09
CA ILE A 462 -17.89 -9.67 19.93
C ILE A 462 -18.90 -8.57 20.26
N PHE A 463 -18.65 -7.82 21.33
CA PHE A 463 -19.51 -6.73 21.78
C PHE A 463 -19.24 -5.46 20.99
N MET A 464 -20.29 -4.83 20.50
CA MET A 464 -20.27 -3.62 19.69
C MET A 464 -21.48 -2.74 19.99
N SER A 465 -21.45 -1.48 19.57
CA SER A 465 -22.55 -0.56 19.72
C SER A 465 -22.71 0.35 18.50
N ASN A 466 -23.92 0.83 18.26
CA ASN A 466 -24.12 1.95 17.33
C ASN A 466 -23.77 3.31 17.98
N SER A 467 -23.53 3.35 19.30
CA SER A 467 -23.07 4.53 20.04
C SER A 467 -21.56 4.52 20.22
N PHE A 468 -20.90 5.59 19.71
CA PHE A 468 -19.48 5.83 19.95
C PHE A 468 -19.18 5.93 21.45
N TYR A 469 -19.96 6.72 22.18
CA TYR A 469 -19.79 6.93 23.62
C TYR A 469 -19.81 5.61 24.38
N TYR A 470 -20.82 4.78 24.13
CA TYR A 470 -20.95 3.48 24.79
C TYR A 470 -19.74 2.58 24.52
N SER A 471 -19.33 2.45 23.27
CA SER A 471 -18.13 1.66 22.92
C SER A 471 -16.84 2.25 23.48
N SER A 472 -16.73 3.56 23.62
CA SER A 472 -15.54 4.21 24.18
C SER A 472 -15.34 3.91 25.67
N CYS A 473 -16.40 3.54 26.41
CA CYS A 473 -16.31 3.11 27.82
C CYS A 473 -15.47 1.84 27.99
N TYR A 474 -15.37 1.01 26.97
CA TYR A 474 -14.56 -0.21 26.97
C TYR A 474 -13.11 0.02 26.53
N CYS A 475 -12.75 1.23 26.13
CA CYS A 475 -11.39 1.59 25.79
C CYS A 475 -10.58 1.89 27.05
N VAL A 476 -9.43 1.25 27.17
CA VAL A 476 -8.46 1.52 28.25
C VAL A 476 -7.38 2.45 27.74
N ASN A 477 -7.09 3.51 28.51
CA ASN A 477 -5.98 4.41 28.22
C ASN A 477 -4.65 3.67 28.36
N THR A 478 -3.75 3.90 27.41
CA THR A 478 -2.41 3.34 27.45
C THR A 478 -1.36 4.42 27.25
N LYS A 479 -0.18 4.19 27.84
CA LYS A 479 1.00 5.01 27.57
C LYS A 479 1.71 4.53 26.32
N ASN A 480 2.03 5.46 25.44
CA ASN A 480 2.90 5.18 24.30
C ASN A 480 4.35 5.02 24.79
N ILE A 481 4.83 3.79 24.82
CA ILE A 481 6.22 3.51 25.23
C ILE A 481 7.24 3.78 24.14
N TYR A 482 6.81 3.91 22.87
CA TYR A 482 7.69 4.31 21.79
C TYR A 482 8.01 5.80 21.88
N LYS A 483 9.14 6.13 22.48
CA LYS A 483 9.51 7.51 22.90
C LYS A 483 9.62 8.51 21.75
N LYS A 484 9.92 8.05 20.54
CA LYS A 484 10.08 8.90 19.34
C LYS A 484 8.85 8.93 18.44
N SER A 485 7.76 8.34 18.89
CA SER A 485 6.46 8.35 18.22
C SER A 485 5.94 9.78 18.00
N LYS A 486 5.20 9.97 16.90
CA LYS A 486 4.43 11.19 16.62
C LYS A 486 2.98 11.11 17.12
N LEU A 487 2.59 9.94 17.60
CA LEU A 487 1.29 9.74 18.23
C LEU A 487 1.25 10.32 19.64
N PRO A 488 0.08 10.55 20.24
CA PRO A 488 -0.05 11.03 21.62
C PRO A 488 0.71 10.15 22.62
N LYS A 489 1.16 10.76 23.72
CA LYS A 489 1.84 10.04 24.80
C LYS A 489 0.91 9.10 25.56
N ASP A 490 -0.33 9.51 25.72
CA ASP A 490 -1.41 8.73 26.35
C ASP A 490 -2.59 8.72 25.40
N PHE A 491 -3.05 7.53 25.05
CA PHE A 491 -4.13 7.38 24.06
C PHE A 491 -5.02 6.17 24.38
N TYR A 492 -6.17 6.15 23.75
CA TYR A 492 -6.99 4.96 23.60
C TYR A 492 -7.39 4.77 22.12
N VAL A 493 -7.81 3.54 21.79
CA VAL A 493 -8.18 3.18 20.43
C VAL A 493 -9.61 2.69 20.40
N ILE A 494 -10.39 3.22 19.46
CA ILE A 494 -11.72 2.75 19.13
C ILE A 494 -11.80 2.49 17.63
N SER A 495 -12.64 1.56 17.23
CA SER A 495 -12.77 1.20 15.81
C SER A 495 -14.19 1.26 15.31
N LEU A 496 -14.30 1.44 14.01
CA LEU A 496 -15.51 1.21 13.25
C LEU A 496 -15.42 -0.15 12.55
N VAL A 497 -16.42 -0.99 12.77
CA VAL A 497 -16.46 -2.38 12.33
C VAL A 497 -17.59 -2.55 11.32
N GLU A 498 -17.25 -3.11 10.17
CA GLU A 498 -18.22 -3.57 9.17
C GLU A 498 -18.71 -4.97 9.56
N ASN A 499 -20.03 -5.12 9.76
CA ASN A 499 -20.65 -6.36 10.18
C ASN A 499 -21.64 -6.85 9.13
N ALA A 500 -21.53 -8.09 8.72
CA ALA A 500 -22.58 -8.75 7.97
C ALA A 500 -23.78 -9.05 8.88
N LYS A 501 -25.01 -8.77 8.41
CA LYS A 501 -26.27 -8.97 9.18
C LYS A 501 -26.69 -10.44 9.20
N VAL A 502 -25.78 -11.31 9.65
CA VAL A 502 -26.07 -12.74 9.84
C VAL A 502 -26.96 -12.96 11.06
N SER A 503 -27.60 -14.14 11.15
CA SER A 503 -28.50 -14.49 12.26
C SER A 503 -27.83 -14.49 13.65
N GLN A 504 -26.51 -14.58 13.70
CA GLN A 504 -25.70 -14.53 14.92
C GLN A 504 -25.40 -13.11 15.42
N LEU A 505 -25.82 -12.07 14.68
CA LEU A 505 -25.78 -10.68 15.13
C LEU A 505 -27.03 -10.37 15.95
N ASN A 506 -26.88 -10.29 17.26
CA ASN A 506 -27.95 -10.07 18.19
C ASN A 506 -27.95 -8.64 18.72
N PHE A 507 -29.14 -8.05 18.81
CA PHE A 507 -29.36 -6.76 19.46
C PHE A 507 -29.73 -6.98 20.92
N TYR A 508 -29.10 -6.23 21.81
CA TYR A 508 -29.43 -6.16 23.23
C TYR A 508 -30.00 -4.79 23.61
N ILE A 509 -30.28 -4.61 24.87
CA ILE A 509 -30.77 -3.35 25.44
C ILE A 509 -29.63 -2.27 25.29
N ASN A 510 -30.01 -1.00 25.17
CA ASN A 510 -29.10 0.14 25.18
C ASN A 510 -28.12 0.24 23.97
N ASN A 511 -28.60 -0.07 22.78
CA ASN A 511 -27.77 0.05 21.56
C ASN A 511 -26.57 -0.90 21.51
N GLU A 512 -26.58 -1.97 22.27
CA GLU A 512 -25.56 -2.99 22.32
C GLU A 512 -25.87 -4.12 21.34
N TYR A 513 -24.84 -4.59 20.64
CA TYR A 513 -24.90 -5.70 19.71
C TYR A 513 -23.82 -6.72 20.07
N THR A 514 -24.13 -7.99 19.88
CA THR A 514 -23.14 -9.07 19.93
C THR A 514 -23.12 -9.84 18.63
N GLN A 515 -21.92 -10.06 18.11
CA GLN A 515 -21.67 -10.92 16.95
C GLN A 515 -20.96 -12.18 17.40
N GLN A 516 -21.63 -13.33 17.25
CA GLN A 516 -21.05 -14.62 17.64
C GLN A 516 -20.18 -15.23 16.53
N ASP A 517 -20.47 -14.87 15.29
CA ASP A 517 -19.70 -15.32 14.13
C ASP A 517 -18.54 -14.35 13.85
N GLU A 518 -17.33 -14.70 14.29
CA GLU A 518 -16.13 -13.89 14.14
C GLU A 518 -15.84 -13.50 12.68
N SER A 519 -16.16 -14.39 11.74
CA SER A 519 -15.91 -14.15 10.31
C SER A 519 -16.93 -13.24 9.64
N ALA A 520 -17.95 -12.79 10.39
CA ALA A 520 -18.96 -11.82 9.94
C ALA A 520 -18.62 -10.37 10.35
N SER A 521 -17.43 -10.12 10.91
CA SER A 521 -16.99 -8.80 11.37
C SER A 521 -15.60 -8.47 10.89
N ILE A 522 -15.41 -7.29 10.29
CA ILE A 522 -14.09 -6.77 9.93
C ILE A 522 -13.95 -5.33 10.42
N THR A 523 -12.86 -5.06 11.14
CA THR A 523 -12.47 -3.69 11.48
C THR A 523 -12.07 -2.94 10.23
N ARG A 524 -12.66 -1.76 9.99
CA ARG A 524 -12.35 -0.95 8.79
C ARG A 524 -11.67 0.37 9.09
N VAL A 525 -11.98 1.00 10.22
CA VAL A 525 -11.34 2.27 10.59
C VAL A 525 -10.90 2.21 12.04
N LEU A 526 -9.69 2.67 12.31
CA LEU A 526 -9.17 2.89 13.65
C LEU A 526 -9.08 4.39 13.93
N PHE A 527 -9.52 4.76 15.12
CA PHE A 527 -9.40 6.12 15.66
C PHE A 527 -8.53 6.02 16.90
N LEU A 528 -7.37 6.68 16.87
CA LEU A 528 -6.53 6.84 18.04
C LEU A 528 -6.82 8.21 18.63
N ILE A 529 -7.22 8.24 19.89
CA ILE A 529 -7.69 9.44 20.54
C ILE A 529 -6.78 9.75 21.74
N ASP A 530 -6.33 11.00 21.79
CA ASP A 530 -5.57 11.51 22.93
C ASP A 530 -6.41 11.41 24.21
N SER A 531 -5.87 10.80 25.24
CA SER A 531 -6.58 10.57 26.50
C SER A 531 -7.03 11.87 27.18
N SER A 532 -6.32 12.96 26.95
CA SER A 532 -6.71 14.29 27.48
C SER A 532 -8.02 14.82 26.86
N LYS A 533 -8.44 14.30 25.71
CA LYS A 533 -9.64 14.70 24.99
C LYS A 533 -10.86 13.80 25.27
N ARG A 534 -10.75 12.84 26.19
CA ARG A 534 -11.80 11.85 26.49
C ARG A 534 -13.10 12.45 27.05
N ASN A 535 -13.04 13.61 27.70
CA ASN A 535 -14.17 14.19 28.45
C ASN A 535 -15.02 15.16 27.65
N ASN A 536 -14.79 15.34 26.38
CA ASN A 536 -15.64 16.23 25.60
C ASN A 536 -16.87 15.45 25.18
N ASN A 537 -18.02 15.83 25.78
CA ASN A 537 -19.35 15.36 25.38
C ASN A 537 -19.57 15.68 23.91
N VAL A 538 -19.32 14.74 23.07
CA VAL A 538 -19.66 14.82 21.66
C VAL A 538 -20.68 13.73 21.41
N ASP A 539 -21.94 14.13 21.30
CA ASP A 539 -23.02 13.30 20.77
C ASP A 539 -22.68 12.98 19.32
N PHE A 540 -22.25 11.76 19.09
CA PHE A 540 -21.99 11.25 17.75
C PHE A 540 -22.99 10.16 17.40
N ASP A 541 -24.18 10.55 17.07
CA ASP A 541 -24.99 9.79 16.14
C ASP A 541 -24.40 9.97 14.74
N VAL A 542 -23.25 9.33 14.52
CA VAL A 542 -22.70 9.26 13.17
C VAL A 542 -23.55 8.30 12.38
N VAL A 543 -24.53 8.82 11.67
CA VAL A 543 -25.10 8.13 10.52
C VAL A 543 -23.99 8.01 9.50
N ILE A 544 -23.25 6.89 9.56
CA ILE A 544 -22.21 6.61 8.58
C ILE A 544 -22.94 6.13 7.35
N ASN A 545 -23.06 7.02 6.39
CA ASN A 545 -23.32 6.60 5.02
C ASN A 545 -22.05 5.89 4.55
N PRO A 546 -22.11 4.60 4.23
CA PRO A 546 -20.95 3.91 3.71
C PRO A 546 -20.44 4.65 2.48
N PRO A 547 -19.12 4.74 2.25
CA PRO A 547 -18.61 5.21 0.98
C PRO A 547 -19.21 4.33 -0.11
N THR A 548 -19.99 4.95 -0.99
CA THR A 548 -20.59 4.33 -2.18
C THR A 548 -19.53 3.87 -3.14
#